data_d4cefa5aecf54fe9f7373e0a2b7efc43
#
_entry.id   d4cefa5aecf54fe9f7373e0a2b7efc43
#
_cell.length_a   1.000
_cell.length_b   1.000
_cell.length_c   1.000
_cell.angle_alpha   90.00
_cell.angle_beta   90.00
_cell.angle_gamma   90.00
#
_symmetry.space_group_name_H-M   'P 1'
#
loop_
_entity.id
_entity.type
_entity.pdbx_description
1 polymer ?
#
loop_
_entity_poly.entity_id
_entity_poly.type
_entity_poly.pdbx_seq_one_letter_code
_entity_poly.pdbx_strand_id
1 'polypeptide(L)'
;MKKLAFAFIGLLALMGFASCDNTETYAEQRDRENAAISRFIRDSSITVINETQFREQGYVTDLSKNEFVLMKSTGVYMQIVREGCGEKIKNGETTDVLCRFTERNLLTDSIQLTNDILAFASIPEKMNVTNTNGTFTASFDQNSSLMYTFYGSTSVPSGWLVPLNYINVGRQTTPDKEIAKVNLIVPSTQGHQSASSNVYPCYYTITYEKGR
;
A
#
# COMPACT_ATOMS: atom_id res chain seq x y z
N MET A 1 -32.15 -53.49 26.06
CA MET A 1 -31.83 -52.86 24.77
C MET A 1 -32.38 -51.41 24.62
N LYS A 2 -33.60 -51.07 25.11
CA LYS A 2 -34.15 -49.70 25.01
C LYS A 2 -33.36 -48.65 25.83
N LYS A 3 -32.77 -49.00 26.95
CA LYS A 3 -31.98 -48.04 27.80
C LYS A 3 -30.61 -47.67 27.25
N LEU A 4 -30.00 -48.55 26.40
CA LEU A 4 -28.74 -48.24 25.73
C LEU A 4 -28.92 -47.26 24.55
N ALA A 5 -30.08 -47.31 23.86
CA ALA A 5 -30.37 -46.44 22.75
C ALA A 5 -30.52 -44.96 23.19
N PHE A 6 -31.10 -44.73 24.38
CA PHE A 6 -31.22 -43.34 24.91
C PHE A 6 -29.87 -42.75 25.37
N ALA A 7 -28.93 -43.55 25.83
CA ALA A 7 -27.58 -43.08 26.20
C ALA A 7 -26.76 -42.69 24.98
N PHE A 8 -26.93 -43.35 23.82
CA PHE A 8 -26.24 -43.01 22.59
C PHE A 8 -26.78 -41.76 21.93
N ILE A 9 -28.09 -41.50 22.00
CA ILE A 9 -28.72 -40.27 21.47
C ILE A 9 -28.32 -39.05 22.32
N GLY A 10 -28.19 -39.19 23.63
CA GLY A 10 -27.72 -38.13 24.53
C GLY A 10 -26.26 -37.75 24.29
N LEU A 11 -25.39 -38.72 23.92
CA LEU A 11 -23.96 -38.46 23.64
C LEU A 11 -23.73 -37.80 22.30
N LEU A 12 -24.57 -38.07 21.26
CA LEU A 12 -24.51 -37.40 19.97
C LEU A 12 -25.00 -35.94 20.04
N ALA A 13 -25.94 -35.62 20.95
CA ALA A 13 -26.43 -34.24 21.12
C ALA A 13 -25.43 -33.33 21.81
N LEU A 14 -24.48 -33.86 22.57
CA LEU A 14 -23.41 -33.11 23.25
C LEU A 14 -22.22 -32.78 22.35
N MET A 15 -22.05 -33.46 21.21
CA MET A 15 -20.94 -33.17 20.25
C MET A 15 -21.33 -32.09 19.21
N GLY A 16 -22.56 -31.61 19.22
CA GLY A 16 -23.06 -30.62 18.22
C GLY A 16 -22.80 -29.15 18.53
N PHE A 17 -22.23 -28.83 19.70
CA PHE A 17 -22.03 -27.43 20.13
C PHE A 17 -20.56 -26.96 20.22
N ALA A 18 -19.62 -27.75 19.72
CA ALA A 18 -18.20 -27.35 19.72
C ALA A 18 -17.74 -26.83 18.33
N SER A 19 -18.66 -26.31 17.50
CA SER A 19 -18.28 -25.46 16.36
C SER A 19 -18.23 -24.00 16.84
N CYS A 20 -17.25 -23.68 17.67
CA CYS A 20 -16.75 -22.31 17.75
C CYS A 20 -16.12 -22.04 16.39
N ASP A 21 -16.85 -21.39 15.52
CA ASP A 21 -16.30 -20.75 14.34
C ASP A 21 -15.36 -19.63 14.84
N ASN A 22 -14.08 -19.99 15.02
CA ASN A 22 -13.00 -19.06 15.35
C ASN A 22 -12.68 -18.19 14.14
N THR A 23 -13.70 -17.75 13.43
CA THR A 23 -13.54 -16.82 12.32
C THR A 23 -13.31 -15.42 12.91
N GLU A 24 -12.08 -14.93 12.76
CA GLU A 24 -11.68 -13.60 13.23
C GLU A 24 -12.64 -12.55 12.63
N THR A 25 -13.21 -11.72 13.50
CA THR A 25 -14.11 -10.64 13.08
C THR A 25 -13.33 -9.55 12.33
N TYR A 26 -14.02 -8.75 11.52
CA TYR A 26 -13.39 -7.62 10.83
C TYR A 26 -12.72 -6.62 11.81
N ALA A 27 -13.31 -6.40 12.98
CA ALA A 27 -12.72 -5.55 14.01
C ALA A 27 -11.38 -6.11 14.52
N GLU A 28 -11.32 -7.39 14.83
CA GLU A 28 -10.09 -8.08 15.25
C GLU A 28 -9.03 -8.05 14.15
N GLN A 29 -9.43 -8.23 12.87
CA GLN A 29 -8.52 -8.10 11.72
C GLN A 29 -7.95 -6.68 11.63
N ARG A 30 -8.75 -5.65 11.85
CA ARG A 30 -8.31 -4.25 11.89
C ARG A 30 -7.37 -3.97 13.05
N ASP A 31 -7.63 -4.54 14.23
CA ASP A 31 -6.76 -4.40 15.39
C ASP A 31 -5.40 -5.06 15.14
N ARG A 32 -5.39 -6.24 14.51
CA ARG A 32 -4.17 -6.93 14.08
C ARG A 32 -3.39 -6.12 13.05
N GLU A 33 -4.06 -5.52 12.08
CA GLU A 33 -3.45 -4.61 11.10
C GLU A 33 -2.79 -3.41 11.78
N ASN A 34 -3.50 -2.72 12.68
CA ASN A 34 -3.00 -1.56 13.42
C ASN A 34 -1.78 -1.94 14.30
N ALA A 35 -1.83 -3.12 14.92
CA ALA A 35 -0.71 -3.66 15.69
C ALA A 35 0.52 -3.92 14.81
N ALA A 36 0.33 -4.44 13.59
CA ALA A 36 1.42 -4.67 12.63
C ALA A 36 2.06 -3.36 12.17
N ILE A 37 1.25 -2.34 11.83
CA ILE A 37 1.74 -1.00 11.48
C ILE A 37 2.53 -0.41 12.64
N SER A 38 1.98 -0.44 13.86
CA SER A 38 2.62 0.10 15.06
C SER A 38 3.94 -0.60 15.38
N ARG A 39 3.99 -1.93 15.20
CA ARG A 39 5.21 -2.72 15.36
C ARG A 39 6.25 -2.31 14.32
N PHE A 40 5.89 -2.22 13.04
CA PHE A 40 6.80 -1.83 11.97
C PHE A 40 7.38 -0.42 12.19
N ILE A 41 6.54 0.55 12.60
CA ILE A 41 6.96 1.93 12.93
C ILE A 41 8.02 1.91 14.04
N ARG A 42 7.75 1.18 15.12
CA ARG A 42 8.67 1.08 16.27
C ARG A 42 9.98 0.38 15.90
N ASP A 43 9.88 -0.80 15.26
CA ASP A 43 11.02 -1.66 14.98
C ASP A 43 11.94 -1.08 13.88
N SER A 44 11.37 -0.25 13.00
CA SER A 44 12.11 0.53 11.98
C SER A 44 12.55 1.91 12.48
N SER A 45 12.33 2.25 13.75
CA SER A 45 12.67 3.57 14.32
C SER A 45 12.12 4.74 13.50
N ILE A 46 10.87 4.62 13.03
CA ILE A 46 10.20 5.66 12.24
C ILE A 46 9.73 6.78 13.18
N THR A 47 10.06 8.00 12.82
CA THR A 47 9.53 9.22 13.43
C THR A 47 8.28 9.66 12.69
N VAL A 48 7.13 9.59 13.36
CA VAL A 48 5.86 10.00 12.73
C VAL A 48 5.61 11.49 12.99
N ILE A 49 5.44 12.24 11.90
CA ILE A 49 5.03 13.65 11.94
C ILE A 49 3.60 13.82 11.44
N ASN A 50 2.94 14.90 11.84
CA ASN A 50 1.60 15.21 11.36
C ASN A 50 1.63 16.13 10.12
N GLU A 51 0.46 16.31 9.46
CA GLU A 51 0.34 17.13 8.24
C GLU A 51 0.67 18.61 8.47
N THR A 52 0.49 19.14 9.68
CA THR A 52 0.86 20.52 10.01
C THR A 52 2.38 20.68 10.03
N GLN A 53 3.09 19.79 10.72
CA GLN A 53 4.56 19.78 10.73
C GLN A 53 5.12 19.58 9.30
N PHE A 54 4.56 18.64 8.53
CA PHE A 54 4.95 18.39 7.16
C PHE A 54 4.80 19.64 6.28
N ARG A 55 3.69 20.38 6.42
CA ARG A 55 3.48 21.64 5.70
C ARG A 55 4.47 22.73 6.16
N GLU A 56 4.72 22.87 7.45
CA GLU A 56 5.67 23.83 8.02
C GLU A 56 7.11 23.56 7.57
N GLN A 57 7.46 22.28 7.30
CA GLN A 57 8.75 21.86 6.73
C GLN A 57 8.82 22.05 5.21
N GLY A 58 7.80 22.64 4.55
CA GLY A 58 7.76 22.85 3.10
C GLY A 58 7.42 21.56 2.32
N TYR A 59 6.67 20.64 2.92
CA TYR A 59 6.26 19.35 2.34
C TYR A 59 7.42 18.40 2.05
N VAL A 60 8.44 18.41 2.91
CA VAL A 60 9.56 17.46 2.89
C VAL A 60 9.58 16.63 4.16
N THR A 61 10.21 15.45 4.10
CA THR A 61 10.46 14.60 5.26
C THR A 61 11.95 14.50 5.53
N ASP A 62 12.36 14.58 6.79
CA ASP A 62 13.77 14.50 7.18
C ASP A 62 14.23 13.03 7.21
N LEU A 63 15.02 12.65 6.18
CA LEU A 63 15.54 11.29 6.07
C LEU A 63 16.51 10.92 7.19
N SER A 64 17.22 11.92 7.77
CA SER A 64 18.16 11.67 8.87
C SER A 64 17.46 11.26 10.15
N LYS A 65 16.18 11.64 10.30
CA LYS A 65 15.31 11.27 11.41
C LYS A 65 14.35 10.14 11.06
N ASN A 66 14.44 9.58 9.84
CA ASN A 66 13.50 8.59 9.33
C ASN A 66 12.05 9.04 9.48
N GLU A 67 11.75 10.30 9.07
CA GLU A 67 10.42 10.89 9.22
C GLU A 67 9.43 10.34 8.19
N PHE A 68 8.23 9.99 8.66
CA PHE A 68 7.05 9.70 7.86
C PHE A 68 5.90 10.60 8.30
N VAL A 69 5.23 11.25 7.34
CA VAL A 69 4.01 12.00 7.63
C VAL A 69 2.81 11.06 7.64
N LEU A 70 1.97 11.14 8.68
CA LEU A 70 0.68 10.48 8.72
C LEU A 70 -0.37 11.35 8.04
N MET A 71 -0.90 10.88 6.92
CA MET A 71 -2.02 11.49 6.20
C MET A 71 -3.33 11.05 6.84
N LYS A 72 -3.91 11.88 7.70
CA LYS A 72 -5.07 11.51 8.54
C LYS A 72 -6.29 11.07 7.77
N SER A 73 -6.53 11.65 6.60
CA SER A 73 -7.69 11.33 5.76
C SER A 73 -7.67 9.92 5.19
N THR A 74 -6.47 9.36 4.97
CA THR A 74 -6.27 8.03 4.36
C THR A 74 -5.67 7.01 5.32
N GLY A 75 -5.00 7.47 6.38
CA GLY A 75 -4.21 6.60 7.26
C GLY A 75 -2.87 6.15 6.67
N VAL A 76 -2.49 6.67 5.50
CA VAL A 76 -1.21 6.37 4.84
C VAL A 76 -0.10 7.12 5.55
N TYR A 77 1.02 6.43 5.82
CA TYR A 77 2.27 7.07 6.24
C TYR A 77 3.17 7.19 5.02
N MET A 78 3.74 8.36 4.80
CA MET A 78 4.55 8.67 3.63
C MET A 78 5.88 9.31 4.03
N GLN A 79 6.98 8.80 3.45
CA GLN A 79 8.29 9.41 3.46
C GLN A 79 8.68 9.76 2.02
N ILE A 80 9.01 11.02 1.77
CA ILE A 80 9.54 11.47 0.47
C ILE A 80 11.05 11.30 0.51
N VAL A 81 11.55 10.27 -0.18
CA VAL A 81 13.01 10.01 -0.28
C VAL A 81 13.65 10.93 -1.31
N ARG A 82 12.94 11.20 -2.42
CA ARG A 82 13.31 12.17 -3.46
C ARG A 82 12.02 12.78 -4.00
N GLU A 83 11.99 14.10 -4.08
CA GLU A 83 10.83 14.83 -4.63
C GLU A 83 10.64 14.54 -6.13
N GLY A 84 11.74 14.29 -6.84
CA GLY A 84 11.74 14.02 -8.27
C GLY A 84 11.99 15.26 -9.12
N CYS A 85 12.41 15.00 -10.36
CA CYS A 85 12.59 16.03 -11.39
C CYS A 85 11.27 16.30 -12.13
N GLY A 86 11.27 17.36 -12.94
CA GLY A 86 10.11 17.77 -13.75
C GLY A 86 9.11 18.60 -12.96
N GLU A 87 7.84 18.38 -13.21
CA GLU A 87 6.73 19.13 -12.60
C GLU A 87 5.69 18.19 -12.01
N LYS A 88 4.85 18.71 -11.14
CA LYS A 88 3.65 18.01 -10.67
C LYS A 88 2.68 17.81 -11.82
N ILE A 89 1.91 16.71 -11.78
CA ILE A 89 0.82 16.47 -12.74
C ILE A 89 -0.22 17.58 -12.57
N LYS A 90 -0.47 18.35 -13.64
CA LYS A 90 -1.34 19.52 -13.61
C LYS A 90 -2.82 19.14 -13.49
N ASN A 91 -3.62 20.07 -12.99
CA ASN A 91 -5.07 19.88 -12.98
C ASN A 91 -5.62 19.67 -14.39
N GLY A 92 -6.46 18.66 -14.56
CA GLY A 92 -7.01 18.23 -15.84
C GLY A 92 -6.06 17.40 -16.70
N GLU A 93 -4.81 17.19 -16.27
CA GLU A 93 -3.84 16.35 -16.99
C GLU A 93 -4.10 14.88 -16.75
N THR A 94 -4.04 14.10 -17.84
CA THR A 94 -3.94 12.65 -17.81
C THR A 94 -2.58 12.25 -18.39
N THR A 95 -1.82 11.43 -17.68
CA THR A 95 -0.48 11.04 -18.09
C THR A 95 -0.13 9.63 -17.66
N ASP A 96 0.74 8.97 -18.42
CA ASP A 96 1.30 7.69 -18.00
C ASP A 96 2.41 7.92 -16.98
N VAL A 97 2.36 7.14 -15.90
CA VAL A 97 3.39 7.10 -14.85
C VAL A 97 3.95 5.69 -14.79
N LEU A 98 5.27 5.62 -14.84
CA LEU A 98 6.03 4.37 -14.73
C LEU A 98 6.60 4.25 -13.33
N CYS A 99 6.36 3.10 -12.69
CA CYS A 99 6.81 2.84 -11.32
C CYS A 99 7.76 1.64 -11.25
N ARG A 100 8.76 1.74 -10.37
CA ARG A 100 9.46 0.60 -9.79
C ARG A 100 9.04 0.49 -8.35
N PHE A 101 8.68 -0.70 -7.91
CA PHE A 101 8.19 -0.89 -6.56
C PHE A 101 8.64 -2.20 -5.93
N THR A 102 8.66 -2.22 -4.62
CA THR A 102 8.70 -3.41 -3.80
C THR A 102 7.56 -3.33 -2.81
N GLU A 103 6.75 -4.37 -2.76
CA GLU A 103 5.62 -4.54 -1.84
C GLU A 103 5.98 -5.56 -0.76
N ARG A 104 5.81 -5.18 0.50
CA ARG A 104 6.01 -6.04 1.66
C ARG A 104 4.73 -6.08 2.50
N ASN A 105 4.23 -7.27 2.78
CA ASN A 105 3.12 -7.47 3.69
C ASN A 105 3.62 -7.38 5.14
N LEU A 106 3.07 -6.46 5.93
CA LEU A 106 3.52 -6.21 7.30
C LEU A 106 2.96 -7.21 8.34
N LEU A 107 1.97 -8.03 7.99
CA LEU A 107 1.53 -9.12 8.86
C LEU A 107 2.51 -10.29 8.83
N THR A 108 2.95 -10.67 7.63
CA THR A 108 3.84 -11.83 7.40
C THR A 108 5.30 -11.45 7.33
N ASP A 109 5.58 -10.15 7.25
CA ASP A 109 6.91 -9.56 7.12
C ASP A 109 7.68 -10.07 5.88
N SER A 110 6.96 -10.31 4.77
CA SER A 110 7.49 -10.90 3.54
C SER A 110 7.23 -10.02 2.32
N ILE A 111 8.18 -10.02 1.38
CA ILE A 111 7.99 -9.39 0.07
C ILE A 111 6.97 -10.22 -0.70
N GLN A 112 5.88 -9.57 -1.12
CA GLN A 112 4.81 -10.18 -1.91
C GLN A 112 5.07 -10.04 -3.40
N LEU A 113 5.49 -8.84 -3.82
CA LEU A 113 5.69 -8.53 -5.21
C LEU A 113 6.75 -7.43 -5.37
N THR A 114 7.55 -7.52 -6.42
CA THR A 114 8.51 -6.47 -6.77
C THR A 114 8.83 -6.51 -8.26
N ASN A 115 8.97 -5.35 -8.89
CA ASN A 115 9.58 -5.21 -10.21
C ASN A 115 10.91 -4.44 -10.14
N ASP A 116 11.39 -4.11 -8.95
CA ASP A 116 12.66 -3.42 -8.71
C ASP A 116 13.81 -4.43 -8.57
N ILE A 117 13.88 -5.35 -9.53
CA ILE A 117 14.94 -6.37 -9.65
C ILE A 117 15.37 -6.51 -11.11
N LEU A 118 16.59 -7.01 -11.33
CA LEU A 118 17.19 -7.12 -12.66
C LEU A 118 16.33 -7.94 -13.64
N ALA A 119 15.67 -9.00 -13.16
CA ALA A 119 14.79 -9.84 -13.98
C ALA A 119 13.61 -9.07 -14.60
N PHE A 120 13.15 -7.98 -13.96
CA PHE A 120 12.06 -7.13 -14.43
C PHE A 120 12.53 -5.73 -14.86
N ALA A 121 13.84 -5.55 -15.13
CA ALA A 121 14.38 -4.24 -15.51
C ALA A 121 13.70 -3.60 -16.72
N SER A 122 13.20 -4.40 -17.66
CA SER A 122 12.48 -3.94 -18.86
C SER A 122 10.98 -3.74 -18.65
N ILE A 123 10.42 -4.12 -17.48
CA ILE A 123 8.98 -4.14 -17.20
C ILE A 123 8.66 -3.18 -16.04
N PRO A 124 8.56 -1.85 -16.29
CA PRO A 124 8.03 -0.93 -15.29
C PRO A 124 6.54 -1.20 -15.08
N GLU A 125 6.05 -0.97 -13.87
CA GLU A 125 4.61 -0.91 -13.60
C GLU A 125 4.06 0.38 -14.21
N LYS A 126 3.15 0.24 -15.18
CA LYS A 126 2.57 1.40 -15.87
C LYS A 126 1.17 1.67 -15.35
N MET A 127 0.92 2.88 -14.91
CA MET A 127 -0.42 3.37 -14.57
C MET A 127 -0.75 4.63 -15.37
N ASN A 128 -1.99 4.72 -15.84
CA ASN A 128 -2.55 5.93 -16.44
C ASN A 128 -3.20 6.74 -15.33
N VAL A 129 -2.70 7.95 -15.08
CA VAL A 129 -3.06 8.80 -13.95
C VAL A 129 -3.76 10.06 -14.45
N THR A 130 -4.88 10.41 -13.83
CA THR A 130 -5.61 11.67 -14.08
C THR A 130 -5.67 12.50 -12.80
N ASN A 131 -5.34 13.78 -12.89
CA ASN A 131 -5.53 14.76 -11.83
C ASN A 131 -6.81 15.56 -12.06
N THR A 132 -7.76 15.48 -11.13
CA THR A 132 -8.98 16.31 -11.16
C THR A 132 -9.04 17.14 -9.87
N ASN A 133 -8.62 18.39 -9.96
CA ASN A 133 -8.59 19.35 -8.84
C ASN A 133 -7.86 18.84 -7.58
N GLY A 134 -6.70 18.17 -7.78
CA GLY A 134 -5.90 17.61 -6.70
C GLY A 134 -6.36 16.21 -6.23
N THR A 135 -7.43 15.69 -6.81
CA THR A 135 -7.85 14.30 -6.63
C THR A 135 -7.28 13.46 -7.76
N PHE A 136 -6.49 12.46 -7.41
CA PHE A 136 -5.88 11.57 -8.38
C PHE A 136 -6.69 10.28 -8.52
N THR A 137 -6.92 9.86 -9.76
CA THR A 137 -7.42 8.54 -10.12
C THR A 137 -6.43 7.86 -11.05
N ALA A 138 -6.34 6.53 -10.98
CA ALA A 138 -5.43 5.81 -11.86
C ALA A 138 -5.91 4.38 -12.13
N SER A 139 -5.45 3.84 -13.25
CA SER A 139 -5.60 2.43 -13.60
C SER A 139 -4.30 1.86 -14.13
N PHE A 140 -4.00 0.61 -13.80
CA PHE A 140 -2.88 -0.11 -14.38
C PHE A 140 -3.15 -0.46 -15.85
N ASP A 141 -2.09 -0.48 -16.66
CA ASP A 141 -2.16 -1.02 -18.02
C ASP A 141 -2.26 -2.55 -17.96
N GLN A 142 -3.42 -3.08 -18.31
CA GLN A 142 -3.74 -4.51 -18.23
C GLN A 142 -2.75 -5.39 -19.01
N ASN A 143 -2.15 -4.89 -20.09
CA ASN A 143 -1.29 -5.68 -20.96
C ASN A 143 0.16 -5.79 -20.45
N SER A 144 0.57 -4.90 -19.53
CA SER A 144 1.96 -4.80 -19.08
C SER A 144 2.12 -4.76 -17.56
N SER A 145 1.01 -4.72 -16.80
CA SER A 145 1.05 -4.59 -15.34
C SER A 145 1.36 -5.90 -14.63
N LEU A 146 2.38 -5.88 -13.79
CA LEU A 146 2.69 -6.96 -12.87
C LEU A 146 1.64 -7.06 -11.75
N MET A 147 1.16 -5.91 -11.24
CA MET A 147 0.07 -5.83 -10.25
C MET A 147 -1.20 -6.48 -10.78
N TYR A 148 -1.59 -6.16 -12.03
CA TYR A 148 -2.75 -6.80 -12.67
C TYR A 148 -2.55 -8.33 -12.82
N THR A 149 -1.39 -8.73 -13.30
CA THR A 149 -1.08 -10.17 -13.50
C THR A 149 -1.17 -10.94 -12.18
N PHE A 150 -0.72 -10.34 -11.08
CA PHE A 150 -0.66 -11.00 -9.78
C PHE A 150 -1.99 -10.92 -9.00
N TYR A 151 -2.66 -9.76 -9.02
CA TYR A 151 -3.87 -9.51 -8.22
C TYR A 151 -5.19 -9.52 -9.02
N GLY A 152 -5.14 -9.58 -10.35
CA GLY A 152 -6.32 -9.66 -11.21
C GLY A 152 -7.14 -8.37 -11.29
N SER A 153 -6.60 -7.23 -10.85
CA SER A 153 -7.30 -5.94 -10.82
C SER A 153 -6.47 -4.83 -11.44
N THR A 154 -7.09 -4.02 -12.30
CA THR A 154 -6.47 -2.81 -12.85
C THR A 154 -6.53 -1.61 -11.90
N SER A 155 -7.22 -1.74 -10.76
CA SER A 155 -7.31 -0.66 -9.77
C SER A 155 -5.97 -0.43 -9.08
N VAL A 156 -5.45 0.78 -9.20
CA VAL A 156 -4.25 1.22 -8.47
C VAL A 156 -4.60 1.39 -7.00
N PRO A 157 -3.79 0.88 -6.05
CA PRO A 157 -3.97 1.18 -4.64
C PRO A 157 -4.07 2.68 -4.40
N SER A 158 -5.12 3.17 -3.73
CA SER A 158 -5.29 4.61 -3.51
C SER A 158 -4.14 5.21 -2.69
N GLY A 159 -3.49 4.40 -1.85
CA GLY A 159 -2.28 4.79 -1.14
C GLY A 159 -1.12 5.18 -2.05
N TRP A 160 -1.01 4.61 -3.25
CA TRP A 160 0.02 4.97 -4.23
C TRP A 160 -0.21 6.34 -4.87
N LEU A 161 -1.42 6.89 -4.78
CA LEU A 161 -1.79 8.17 -5.38
C LEU A 161 -1.54 9.35 -4.41
N VAL A 162 -1.43 9.08 -3.11
CA VAL A 162 -1.18 10.09 -2.08
C VAL A 162 0.05 10.96 -2.38
N PRO A 163 1.22 10.40 -2.76
CA PRO A 163 2.42 11.18 -3.05
C PRO A 163 2.28 12.18 -4.18
N LEU A 164 1.40 11.93 -5.15
CA LEU A 164 1.28 12.73 -6.37
C LEU A 164 0.92 14.21 -6.11
N ASN A 165 0.38 14.52 -4.93
CA ASN A 165 0.15 15.89 -4.49
C ASN A 165 1.45 16.63 -4.11
N TYR A 166 2.52 15.88 -3.82
CA TYR A 166 3.73 16.42 -3.17
C TYR A 166 4.98 16.25 -4.03
N ILE A 167 5.04 15.24 -4.89
CA ILE A 167 6.21 14.91 -5.72
C ILE A 167 6.09 15.46 -7.14
N ASN A 168 7.23 15.60 -7.81
CA ASN A 168 7.32 15.91 -9.24
C ASN A 168 7.42 14.61 -10.06
N VAL A 169 6.67 14.54 -11.15
CA VAL A 169 6.65 13.37 -12.03
C VAL A 169 7.31 13.77 -13.35
N GLY A 170 8.62 13.64 -13.42
CA GLY A 170 9.42 13.93 -14.59
C GLY A 170 10.12 12.67 -15.12
N ARG A 171 10.95 12.90 -16.12
CA ARG A 171 11.80 11.86 -16.73
C ARG A 171 13.27 12.20 -16.48
N GLN A 172 14.05 11.20 -16.12
CA GLN A 172 15.48 11.36 -16.02
C GLN A 172 16.09 11.56 -17.42
N THR A 173 16.53 12.79 -17.71
CA THR A 173 17.14 13.15 -19.01
C THR A 173 18.66 13.29 -18.88
N THR A 174 19.17 13.51 -17.66
CA THR A 174 20.59 13.66 -17.34
C THR A 174 20.90 12.95 -16.02
N PRO A 175 22.12 12.52 -15.77
CA PRO A 175 22.48 11.77 -14.54
C PRO A 175 22.23 12.54 -13.24
N ASP A 176 22.21 13.85 -13.27
CA ASP A 176 21.95 14.73 -12.12
C ASP A 176 20.46 14.90 -11.79
N LYS A 177 19.58 14.47 -12.68
CA LYS A 177 18.13 14.52 -12.47
C LYS A 177 17.61 13.17 -12.02
N GLU A 178 17.11 13.11 -10.80
CA GLU A 178 16.55 11.89 -10.25
C GLU A 178 15.02 11.89 -10.34
N ILE A 179 14.44 10.72 -10.60
CA ILE A 179 12.98 10.51 -10.52
C ILE A 179 12.53 10.47 -9.05
N ALA A 180 11.25 10.76 -8.82
CA ALA A 180 10.67 10.71 -7.48
C ALA A 180 10.77 9.30 -6.88
N LYS A 181 11.01 9.25 -5.56
CA LYS A 181 11.01 8.02 -4.77
C LYS A 181 10.36 8.27 -3.43
N VAL A 182 9.46 7.39 -3.04
CA VAL A 182 8.78 7.44 -1.75
C VAL A 182 8.78 6.08 -1.06
N ASN A 183 8.67 6.10 0.27
CA ASN A 183 8.32 4.94 1.08
C ASN A 183 6.93 5.18 1.66
N LEU A 184 6.08 4.14 1.63
CA LEU A 184 4.69 4.22 2.10
C LEU A 184 4.37 3.07 3.04
N ILE A 185 3.64 3.36 4.13
CA ILE A 185 2.89 2.34 4.86
C ILE A 185 1.42 2.56 4.49
N VAL A 186 0.84 1.59 3.83
CA VAL A 186 -0.51 1.68 3.26
C VAL A 186 -1.42 0.71 4.02
N PRO A 187 -2.41 1.21 4.78
CA PRO A 187 -3.40 0.35 5.41
C PRO A 187 -4.26 -0.36 4.35
N SER A 188 -4.84 -1.48 4.70
CA SER A 188 -5.65 -2.31 3.80
C SER A 188 -6.75 -1.54 3.08
N THR A 189 -7.36 -0.55 3.74
CA THR A 189 -8.41 0.32 3.17
C THR A 189 -7.94 1.21 2.03
N GLN A 190 -6.63 1.39 1.87
CA GLN A 190 -5.99 2.15 0.80
C GLN A 190 -5.10 1.26 -0.08
N GLY A 191 -5.10 -0.05 0.19
CA GLY A 191 -4.34 -1.07 -0.53
C GLY A 191 -5.04 -1.55 -1.80
N HIS A 192 -4.40 -2.50 -2.47
CA HIS A 192 -5.01 -3.24 -3.58
C HIS A 192 -6.11 -4.19 -3.06
N GLN A 193 -6.91 -4.73 -3.97
CA GLN A 193 -8.10 -5.52 -3.63
C GLN A 193 -7.79 -6.70 -2.68
N SER A 194 -6.70 -7.44 -2.90
CA SER A 194 -6.32 -8.56 -2.02
C SER A 194 -5.97 -8.08 -0.61
N ALA A 195 -5.23 -6.97 -0.45
CA ALA A 195 -4.92 -6.38 0.84
C ALA A 195 -6.20 -5.92 1.57
N SER A 196 -7.11 -5.30 0.84
CA SER A 196 -8.40 -4.85 1.38
C SER A 196 -9.30 -6.00 1.82
N SER A 197 -9.39 -7.07 1.02
CA SER A 197 -10.24 -8.24 1.31
C SER A 197 -9.71 -9.08 2.49
N ASN A 198 -8.38 -9.12 2.69
CA ASN A 198 -7.74 -9.93 3.73
C ASN A 198 -7.21 -9.10 4.90
N VAL A 199 -7.48 -7.80 4.90
CA VAL A 199 -7.16 -6.83 5.96
C VAL A 199 -5.70 -6.92 6.39
N TYR A 200 -4.77 -6.63 5.46
CA TYR A 200 -3.35 -6.52 5.77
C TYR A 200 -2.73 -5.23 5.24
N PRO A 201 -1.84 -4.60 6.01
CA PRO A 201 -1.15 -3.40 5.59
C PRO A 201 0.09 -3.78 4.77
N CYS A 202 0.42 -2.93 3.79
CA CYS A 202 1.61 -3.10 2.97
C CYS A 202 2.59 -1.94 3.19
N TYR A 203 3.89 -2.27 3.22
CA TYR A 203 4.95 -1.30 3.06
C TYR A 203 5.43 -1.33 1.62
N TYR A 204 5.54 -0.14 1.03
CA TYR A 204 6.03 0.04 -0.34
C TYR A 204 7.25 0.93 -0.38
N THR A 205 8.21 0.57 -1.22
CA THR A 205 9.16 1.51 -1.81
C THR A 205 8.77 1.70 -3.26
N ILE A 206 8.52 2.94 -3.71
CA ILE A 206 8.01 3.23 -5.05
C ILE A 206 8.77 4.40 -5.68
N THR A 207 9.11 4.28 -6.96
CA THR A 207 9.57 5.40 -7.81
C THR A 207 8.47 5.81 -8.78
N TYR A 208 8.47 7.09 -9.17
CA TYR A 208 7.52 7.64 -10.14
C TYR A 208 8.29 8.36 -11.25
N GLU A 209 8.09 7.92 -12.47
CA GLU A 209 8.67 8.51 -13.68
C GLU A 209 7.57 8.80 -14.71
N LYS A 210 7.65 9.93 -15.40
CA LYS A 210 6.69 10.25 -16.48
C LYS A 210 6.88 9.28 -17.66
N GLY A 211 5.81 8.68 -18.12
CA GLY A 211 5.76 7.85 -19.33
C GLY A 211 6.07 8.65 -20.60
N ARG A 212 6.29 7.96 -21.72
CA ARG A 212 6.50 8.60 -23.05
C ARG A 212 5.18 8.96 -23.68
#